data_5d0cd4b5e81649488c89ec7bf21acc4b
#
_entry.id   5d0cd4b5e81649488c89ec7bf21acc4b
#
_cell.length_a   1.000
_cell.length_b   1.000
_cell.length_c   1.000
_cell.angle_alpha   90.00
_cell.angle_beta   90.00
_cell.angle_gamma   90.00
#
_symmetry.space_group_name_H-M   'P 1'
#
loop_
_entity.id
_entity.type
_entity.pdbx_description
1 polymer ?
#
loop_
_entity_poly.entity_id
_entity_poly.type
_entity_poly.pdbx_seq_one_letter_code
_entity_poly.pdbx_strand_id
1 'polypeptide(L)'
;EPLKMAYNSDWPPFSSGAGDAVGGILPGLLDHLVTKRLGLATVHSGYPWKRVQQNVKTGRQDALITVPTESRLKWSQSSKSVVYEVEMRAVVKRGSKADKILMTNPEAARLGDFRVCDILGNGWGSRFMKTNNISYETASNVSRCLEMISKGRMDVTIQSVAVAGQKIRESSLGDDLRVLPNTYGSMAFTMLVSKKMPGADDFLKKFDDLVVEMKDDGSLAILIEKLRSN
;
A
#
# COMPACT_ATOMS: atom_id res chain seq x y z
N GLU A 1 -4.68 24.57 12.86
CA GLU A 1 -4.37 23.28 13.48
C GLU A 1 -3.49 22.45 12.54
N PRO A 2 -2.59 21.60 13.05
CA PRO A 2 -1.77 20.74 12.21
C PRO A 2 -2.63 19.68 11.49
N LEU A 3 -2.26 19.35 10.26
CA LEU A 3 -2.91 18.32 9.47
C LEU A 3 -2.60 16.93 10.03
N LYS A 4 -3.63 16.15 10.36
CA LYS A 4 -3.53 14.84 11.01
C LYS A 4 -3.49 13.73 9.98
N MET A 5 -2.33 13.11 9.81
CA MET A 5 -2.07 12.04 8.83
C MET A 5 -2.12 10.67 9.48
N ALA A 6 -2.86 9.72 8.89
CA ALA A 6 -2.98 8.35 9.40
C ALA A 6 -2.29 7.34 8.47
N TYR A 7 -1.58 6.38 9.09
CA TYR A 7 -0.83 5.33 8.39
C TYR A 7 -1.11 3.94 8.95
N ASN A 8 -0.91 2.92 8.12
CA ASN A 8 -0.87 1.55 8.61
C ASN A 8 0.36 1.34 9.50
N SER A 9 0.15 0.87 10.72
CA SER A 9 1.25 0.62 11.68
C SER A 9 2.06 -0.64 11.40
N ASP A 10 1.66 -1.47 10.44
CA ASP A 10 2.34 -2.72 10.06
C ASP A 10 2.34 -2.92 8.54
N TRP A 11 3.04 -2.05 7.84
CA TRP A 11 3.21 -2.17 6.39
C TRP A 11 4.59 -1.66 5.92
N PRO A 12 5.70 -2.18 6.50
CA PRO A 12 7.04 -1.79 6.10
C PRO A 12 7.36 -2.20 4.65
N PRO A 13 8.17 -1.46 3.92
CA PRO A 13 8.88 -0.24 4.30
C PRO A 13 8.04 1.05 4.18
N PHE A 14 6.76 0.93 3.78
CA PHE A 14 5.93 2.11 3.52
C PHE A 14 5.54 2.84 4.80
N SER A 15 5.10 2.10 5.81
CA SER A 15 4.83 2.67 7.13
C SER A 15 4.88 1.58 8.21
N SER A 16 5.46 1.90 9.37
CA SER A 16 5.53 1.02 10.54
C SER A 16 5.61 1.85 11.81
N GLY A 17 5.17 1.27 12.92
CA GLY A 17 5.13 1.95 14.22
C GLY A 17 3.73 2.45 14.59
N ALA A 18 3.40 2.37 15.89
CA ALA A 18 2.11 2.75 16.44
C ALA A 18 2.12 4.19 16.98
N GLY A 19 0.97 4.88 16.91
CA GLY A 19 0.83 6.24 17.39
C GLY A 19 1.78 7.20 16.67
N ASP A 20 2.41 8.09 17.41
CA ASP A 20 3.36 9.10 16.94
C ASP A 20 4.74 8.53 16.58
N ALA A 21 5.01 7.27 16.93
CA ALA A 21 6.25 6.58 16.55
C ALA A 21 6.22 6.04 15.11
N VAL A 22 5.19 6.37 14.30
CA VAL A 22 5.10 5.90 12.92
C VAL A 22 6.21 6.51 12.04
N GLY A 23 6.90 5.66 11.30
CA GLY A 23 7.93 6.02 10.32
C GLY A 23 7.82 5.23 9.03
N GLY A 24 8.75 5.45 8.11
CA GLY A 24 8.83 4.78 6.82
C GLY A 24 8.70 5.74 5.63
N ILE A 25 8.60 5.16 4.42
CA ILE A 25 8.58 5.93 3.16
C ILE A 25 7.42 6.94 3.12
N LEU A 26 6.20 6.52 3.45
CA LEU A 26 5.03 7.39 3.33
C LEU A 26 5.01 8.54 4.34
N PRO A 27 5.28 8.35 5.65
CA PRO A 27 5.43 9.46 6.57
C PRO A 27 6.53 10.44 6.16
N GLY A 28 7.71 9.94 5.75
CA GLY A 28 8.82 10.77 5.29
C GLY A 28 8.49 11.55 4.01
N LEU A 29 7.77 10.93 3.07
CA LEU A 29 7.30 11.57 1.85
C LEU A 29 6.33 12.70 2.16
N LEU A 30 5.33 12.48 3.02
CA LEU A 30 4.34 13.50 3.37
C LEU A 30 4.93 14.61 4.25
N ASP A 31 5.85 14.31 5.15
CA ASP A 31 6.59 15.35 5.86
C ASP A 31 7.31 16.29 4.88
N HIS A 32 7.97 15.72 3.86
CA HIS A 32 8.62 16.55 2.85
C HIS A 32 7.62 17.36 2.02
N LEU A 33 6.58 16.73 1.47
CA LEU A 33 5.62 17.41 0.59
C LEU A 33 4.79 18.44 1.34
N VAL A 34 4.24 18.07 2.50
CA VAL A 34 3.25 18.90 3.19
C VAL A 34 3.93 19.86 4.17
N THR A 35 4.87 19.38 5.00
CA THR A 35 5.50 20.23 5.99
C THR A 35 6.57 21.12 5.38
N LYS A 36 7.51 20.54 4.60
CA LYS A 36 8.66 21.31 4.10
C LYS A 36 8.35 22.14 2.85
N ARG A 37 7.53 21.61 1.93
CA ARG A 37 7.24 22.29 0.67
C ARG A 37 5.99 23.16 0.75
N LEU A 38 4.88 22.66 1.31
CA LEU A 38 3.65 23.48 1.47
C LEU A 38 3.64 24.33 2.74
N GLY A 39 4.57 24.15 3.67
CA GLY A 39 4.65 24.93 4.91
C GLY A 39 3.52 24.67 5.91
N LEU A 40 2.84 23.52 5.80
CA LEU A 40 1.72 23.15 6.67
C LEU A 40 2.20 22.21 7.78
N ALA A 41 1.94 22.56 9.04
CA ALA A 41 2.25 21.66 10.14
C ALA A 41 1.48 20.33 10.02
N THR A 42 2.15 19.20 10.29
CA THR A 42 1.57 17.86 10.24
C THR A 42 1.76 17.11 11.56
N VAL A 43 0.81 16.20 11.85
CA VAL A 43 0.94 15.18 12.88
C VAL A 43 0.73 13.82 12.22
N HIS A 44 1.69 12.92 12.39
CA HIS A 44 1.69 11.58 11.81
C HIS A 44 1.32 10.56 12.88
N SER A 45 0.39 9.63 12.56
CA SER A 45 -0.04 8.61 13.52
C SER A 45 -0.28 7.26 12.86
N GLY A 46 0.28 6.19 13.46
CA GLY A 46 0.16 4.81 13.01
C GLY A 46 -0.98 4.07 13.72
N TYR A 47 -1.80 3.35 12.97
CA TYR A 47 -2.91 2.52 13.44
C TYR A 47 -3.02 1.22 12.65
N PRO A 48 -3.67 0.16 13.18
CA PRO A 48 -4.10 -0.96 12.35
C PRO A 48 -4.95 -0.49 11.18
N TRP A 49 -4.76 -1.07 9.99
CA TRP A 49 -5.31 -0.56 8.73
C TRP A 49 -6.81 -0.23 8.73
N LYS A 50 -7.62 -1.11 9.34
CA LYS A 50 -9.06 -0.85 9.47
C LYS A 50 -9.36 0.42 10.28
N ARG A 51 -8.54 0.69 11.31
CA ARG A 51 -8.67 1.87 12.17
C ARG A 51 -8.21 3.14 11.47
N VAL A 52 -7.16 3.06 10.62
CA VAL A 52 -6.75 4.18 9.73
C VAL A 52 -7.94 4.68 8.94
N GLN A 53 -8.59 3.79 8.19
CA GLN A 53 -9.74 4.13 7.36
C GLN A 53 -10.90 4.72 8.18
N GLN A 54 -11.21 4.11 9.33
CA GLN A 54 -12.28 4.58 10.20
C GLN A 54 -11.99 5.97 10.79
N ASN A 55 -10.75 6.25 11.19
CA ASN A 55 -10.36 7.54 11.75
C ASN A 55 -10.50 8.67 10.71
N VAL A 56 -10.08 8.44 9.46
CA VAL A 56 -10.24 9.44 8.39
C VAL A 56 -11.71 9.57 7.98
N LYS A 57 -12.45 8.47 7.89
CA LYS A 57 -13.89 8.49 7.60
C LYS A 57 -14.69 9.31 8.63
N THR A 58 -14.29 9.25 9.91
CA THR A 58 -14.98 9.99 10.99
C THR A 58 -14.47 11.41 11.19
N GLY A 59 -13.37 11.82 10.54
CA GLY A 59 -12.73 13.12 10.71
C GLY A 59 -11.87 13.22 11.97
N ARG A 60 -11.53 12.09 12.62
CA ARG A 60 -10.54 12.06 13.72
C ARG A 60 -9.12 12.26 13.20
N GLN A 61 -8.89 11.85 11.97
CA GLN A 61 -7.69 12.10 11.17
C GLN A 61 -8.14 12.75 9.87
N ASP A 62 -7.31 13.60 9.29
CA ASP A 62 -7.66 14.39 8.13
C ASP A 62 -7.36 13.66 6.83
N ALA A 63 -6.26 12.91 6.75
CA ALA A 63 -5.81 12.32 5.51
C ALA A 63 -5.07 10.98 5.69
N LEU A 64 -4.96 10.25 4.58
CA LEU A 64 -4.13 9.06 4.41
C LEU A 64 -3.64 8.96 2.95
N ILE A 65 -2.56 8.23 2.71
CA ILE A 65 -2.14 7.84 1.35
C ILE A 65 -2.53 6.39 1.09
N THR A 66 -3.28 6.15 0.00
CA THR A 66 -3.68 4.81 -0.43
C THR A 66 -4.32 4.84 -1.82
N VAL A 67 -4.78 3.67 -2.31
CA VAL A 67 -5.56 3.55 -3.55
C VAL A 67 -6.95 4.16 -3.37
N PRO A 68 -7.43 5.06 -4.27
CA PRO A 68 -8.75 5.68 -4.23
C PRO A 68 -9.83 4.70 -4.74
N THR A 69 -10.31 3.81 -3.85
CA THR A 69 -11.41 2.90 -4.19
C THR A 69 -12.77 3.62 -4.10
N GLU A 70 -13.79 3.15 -4.83
CA GLU A 70 -15.15 3.70 -4.75
C GLU A 70 -15.69 3.77 -3.32
N SER A 71 -15.42 2.73 -2.52
CA SER A 71 -15.84 2.70 -1.11
C SER A 71 -15.19 3.78 -0.27
N ARG A 72 -13.92 4.14 -0.56
CA ARG A 72 -13.19 5.20 0.13
C ARG A 72 -13.63 6.58 -0.32
N LEU A 73 -13.89 6.75 -1.62
CA LEU A 73 -14.38 8.01 -2.20
C LEU A 73 -15.77 8.41 -1.69
N LYS A 74 -16.53 7.49 -1.09
CA LYS A 74 -17.79 7.84 -0.41
C LYS A 74 -17.58 8.79 0.79
N TRP A 75 -16.43 8.70 1.48
CA TRP A 75 -16.13 9.48 2.69
C TRP A 75 -14.87 10.35 2.58
N SER A 76 -14.12 10.25 1.49
CA SER A 76 -12.93 11.07 1.22
C SER A 76 -12.99 11.69 -0.18
N GLN A 77 -12.15 12.70 -0.38
CA GLN A 77 -11.76 13.25 -1.67
C GLN A 77 -10.34 12.77 -1.98
N SER A 78 -10.01 12.57 -3.25
CA SER A 78 -8.69 12.13 -3.69
C SER A 78 -7.95 13.24 -4.43
N SER A 79 -6.63 13.33 -4.21
CA SER A 79 -5.76 14.05 -5.16
C SER A 79 -5.89 13.42 -6.55
N LYS A 80 -5.64 14.21 -7.58
CA LYS A 80 -5.57 13.75 -8.97
C LYS A 80 -4.22 13.11 -9.25
N SER A 81 -3.18 13.63 -8.61
CA SER A 81 -1.81 13.18 -8.77
C SER A 81 -1.54 11.89 -8.00
N VAL A 82 -0.99 10.90 -8.69
CA VAL A 82 -0.40 9.72 -8.06
C VAL A 82 0.94 10.12 -7.43
N VAL A 83 1.10 9.84 -6.14
CA VAL A 83 2.29 10.22 -5.36
C VAL A 83 3.33 9.10 -5.36
N TYR A 84 2.86 7.87 -5.37
CA TYR A 84 3.69 6.67 -5.31
C TYR A 84 3.03 5.52 -6.05
N GLU A 85 3.81 4.76 -6.83
CA GLU A 85 3.36 3.54 -7.48
C GLU A 85 4.08 2.32 -6.91
N VAL A 86 3.32 1.26 -6.67
CA VAL A 86 3.82 0.02 -6.07
C VAL A 86 3.47 -1.14 -6.98
N GLU A 87 4.49 -1.83 -7.49
CA GLU A 87 4.30 -3.06 -8.25
C GLU A 87 3.78 -4.20 -7.37
N MET A 88 2.79 -4.91 -7.92
CA MET A 88 2.16 -6.06 -7.30
C MET A 88 2.61 -7.35 -7.98
N ARG A 89 3.24 -8.25 -7.24
CA ARG A 89 3.77 -9.52 -7.75
C ARG A 89 3.29 -10.71 -6.92
N ALA A 90 3.29 -11.88 -7.54
CA ALA A 90 2.96 -13.11 -6.83
C ALA A 90 4.08 -13.53 -5.88
N VAL A 91 3.68 -13.98 -4.70
CA VAL A 91 4.55 -14.68 -3.74
C VAL A 91 4.07 -16.11 -3.64
N VAL A 92 4.99 -17.06 -3.79
CA VAL A 92 4.71 -18.49 -3.82
C VAL A 92 5.75 -19.26 -3.00
N LYS A 93 5.42 -20.51 -2.64
CA LYS A 93 6.41 -21.43 -2.08
C LYS A 93 7.33 -21.93 -3.20
N ARG A 94 8.66 -21.87 -2.97
CA ARG A 94 9.67 -22.36 -3.91
C ARG A 94 9.42 -23.81 -4.29
N GLY A 95 9.54 -24.14 -5.56
CA GLY A 95 9.37 -25.48 -6.09
C GLY A 95 7.94 -26.01 -6.10
N SER A 96 6.95 -25.24 -5.61
CA SER A 96 5.53 -25.62 -5.64
C SER A 96 4.96 -25.66 -7.05
N LYS A 97 3.74 -26.22 -7.20
CA LYS A 97 3.00 -26.19 -8.46
C LYS A 97 2.72 -24.75 -8.93
N ALA A 98 2.34 -23.87 -8.00
CA ALA A 98 2.10 -22.45 -8.29
C ALA A 98 3.38 -21.77 -8.80
N ASP A 99 4.52 -22.03 -8.16
CA ASP A 99 5.81 -21.50 -8.56
C ASP A 99 6.17 -21.87 -10.01
N LYS A 100 6.06 -23.14 -10.36
CA LYS A 100 6.42 -23.64 -11.71
C LYS A 100 5.49 -23.07 -12.79
N ILE A 101 4.19 -23.04 -12.52
CA ILE A 101 3.19 -22.58 -13.51
C ILE A 101 3.26 -21.06 -13.68
N LEU A 102 3.24 -20.28 -12.58
CA LEU A 102 3.20 -18.82 -12.67
C LEU A 102 4.51 -18.19 -13.13
N MET A 103 5.64 -18.93 -13.03
CA MET A 103 6.90 -18.49 -13.65
C MET A 103 6.86 -18.51 -15.17
N THR A 104 6.18 -19.49 -15.76
CA THR A 104 6.15 -19.70 -17.22
C THR A 104 4.89 -19.12 -17.86
N ASN A 105 3.78 -19.08 -17.12
CA ASN A 105 2.51 -18.52 -17.56
C ASN A 105 1.91 -17.60 -16.48
N PRO A 106 2.31 -16.31 -16.43
CA PRO A 106 1.91 -15.38 -15.37
C PRO A 106 0.54 -14.73 -15.62
N GLU A 107 -0.31 -15.27 -16.46
CA GLU A 107 -1.64 -14.71 -16.71
C GLU A 107 -2.48 -14.65 -15.42
N ALA A 108 -3.17 -13.54 -15.19
CA ALA A 108 -3.99 -13.33 -13.99
C ALA A 108 -5.06 -14.42 -13.82
N ALA A 109 -5.64 -14.92 -14.91
CA ALA A 109 -6.63 -16.01 -14.91
C ALA A 109 -6.08 -17.32 -14.28
N ARG A 110 -4.76 -17.57 -14.40
CA ARG A 110 -4.12 -18.75 -13.82
C ARG A 110 -4.09 -18.75 -12.29
N LEU A 111 -4.23 -17.58 -11.67
CA LEU A 111 -4.32 -17.49 -10.20
C LEU A 111 -5.57 -18.23 -9.68
N GLY A 112 -6.64 -18.31 -10.47
CA GLY A 112 -7.85 -19.05 -10.12
C GLY A 112 -7.66 -20.57 -10.00
N ASP A 113 -6.56 -21.13 -10.51
CA ASP A 113 -6.20 -22.54 -10.38
C ASP A 113 -5.59 -22.87 -9.00
N PHE A 114 -5.39 -21.87 -8.13
CA PHE A 114 -4.69 -21.96 -6.86
C PHE A 114 -5.52 -21.40 -5.69
N ARG A 115 -5.17 -21.81 -4.48
CA ARG A 115 -5.70 -21.21 -3.24
C ARG A 115 -5.02 -19.88 -3.01
N VAL A 116 -5.75 -18.79 -3.24
CA VAL A 116 -5.23 -17.42 -3.15
C VAL A 116 -5.50 -16.84 -1.77
N CYS A 117 -4.49 -16.22 -1.15
CA CYS A 117 -4.62 -15.44 0.09
C CYS A 117 -4.51 -13.95 -0.20
N ASP A 118 -5.39 -13.15 0.39
CA ASP A 118 -5.30 -11.68 0.39
C ASP A 118 -5.49 -11.12 1.81
N ILE A 119 -5.28 -9.81 1.96
CA ILE A 119 -5.36 -9.14 3.26
C ILE A 119 -6.75 -8.52 3.45
N LEU A 120 -7.33 -8.75 4.62
CA LEU A 120 -8.63 -8.16 4.97
C LEU A 120 -8.61 -6.63 4.83
N GLY A 121 -9.52 -6.09 3.99
CA GLY A 121 -9.59 -4.65 3.69
C GLY A 121 -8.62 -4.16 2.61
N ASN A 122 -7.92 -5.05 1.92
CA ASN A 122 -7.12 -4.70 0.74
C ASN A 122 -8.03 -4.34 -0.44
N GLY A 123 -8.25 -3.05 -0.65
CA GLY A 123 -9.17 -2.58 -1.71
C GLY A 123 -8.64 -2.82 -3.13
N TRP A 124 -7.31 -2.83 -3.33
CA TRP A 124 -6.71 -3.18 -4.63
C TRP A 124 -6.90 -4.68 -4.90
N GLY A 125 -6.53 -5.53 -3.95
CA GLY A 125 -6.66 -6.98 -4.08
C GLY A 125 -8.10 -7.41 -4.34
N SER A 126 -9.06 -6.92 -3.55
CA SER A 126 -10.48 -7.23 -3.76
C SER A 126 -10.97 -6.86 -5.16
N ARG A 127 -10.52 -5.70 -5.71
CA ARG A 127 -10.87 -5.31 -7.09
C ARG A 127 -10.22 -6.23 -8.10
N PHE A 128 -8.92 -6.49 -7.95
CA PHE A 128 -8.16 -7.37 -8.84
C PHE A 128 -8.76 -8.78 -8.90
N MET A 129 -9.05 -9.38 -7.75
CA MET A 129 -9.64 -10.73 -7.66
C MET A 129 -11.02 -10.76 -8.32
N LYS A 130 -11.88 -9.77 -8.05
CA LYS A 130 -13.20 -9.65 -8.66
C LYS A 130 -13.13 -9.50 -10.19
N THR A 131 -12.24 -8.62 -10.69
CA THR A 131 -12.09 -8.37 -12.12
C THR A 131 -11.62 -9.61 -12.89
N ASN A 132 -10.79 -10.45 -12.26
CA ASN A 132 -10.25 -11.66 -12.86
C ASN A 132 -11.04 -12.93 -12.47
N ASN A 133 -12.19 -12.80 -11.80
CA ASN A 133 -13.03 -13.89 -11.32
C ASN A 133 -12.27 -14.93 -10.47
N ILE A 134 -11.42 -14.45 -9.55
CA ILE A 134 -10.57 -15.27 -8.68
C ILE A 134 -11.20 -15.37 -7.30
N SER A 135 -11.41 -16.60 -6.82
CA SER A 135 -11.78 -16.87 -5.42
C SER A 135 -10.57 -16.75 -4.51
N TYR A 136 -10.74 -16.18 -3.32
CA TYR A 136 -9.63 -16.00 -2.38
C TYR A 136 -10.12 -16.06 -0.93
N GLU A 137 -9.19 -16.37 -0.03
CA GLU A 137 -9.38 -16.28 1.43
C GLU A 137 -8.64 -15.05 1.97
N THR A 138 -9.10 -14.50 3.10
CA THR A 138 -8.46 -13.33 3.71
C THR A 138 -7.73 -13.69 5.00
N ALA A 139 -6.56 -13.08 5.19
CA ALA A 139 -5.80 -13.09 6.42
C ALA A 139 -5.75 -11.69 7.05
N SER A 140 -5.39 -11.62 8.34
CA SER A 140 -5.31 -10.35 9.07
C SER A 140 -4.18 -9.43 8.60
N ASN A 141 -3.08 -9.99 8.10
CA ASN A 141 -1.90 -9.25 7.62
C ASN A 141 -1.06 -10.10 6.64
N VAL A 142 -0.05 -9.46 6.03
CA VAL A 142 0.85 -10.08 5.04
C VAL A 142 1.61 -11.26 5.63
N SER A 143 2.18 -11.12 6.83
CA SER A 143 2.95 -12.19 7.48
C SER A 143 2.12 -13.47 7.63
N ARG A 144 0.84 -13.33 7.98
CA ARG A 144 -0.06 -14.48 8.09
C ARG A 144 -0.30 -15.18 6.75
N CYS A 145 -0.52 -14.44 5.65
CA CYS A 145 -0.59 -15.04 4.31
C CYS A 145 0.71 -15.79 3.96
N LEU A 146 1.88 -15.18 4.22
CA LEU A 146 3.17 -15.80 3.93
C LEU A 146 3.37 -17.11 4.70
N GLU A 147 3.02 -17.14 5.99
CA GLU A 147 3.04 -18.37 6.80
C GLU A 147 2.12 -19.47 6.25
N MET A 148 0.92 -19.09 5.79
CA MET A 148 -0.04 -20.06 5.23
C MET A 148 0.50 -20.65 3.93
N ILE A 149 1.20 -19.87 3.10
CA ILE A 149 1.84 -20.34 1.87
C ILE A 149 3.03 -21.26 2.19
N SER A 150 3.91 -20.87 3.11
CA SER A 150 5.04 -21.70 3.53
C SER A 150 4.57 -23.08 4.06
N LYS A 151 3.48 -23.10 4.85
CA LYS A 151 2.86 -24.32 5.39
C LYS A 151 1.99 -25.10 4.39
N GLY A 152 1.89 -24.65 3.12
CA GLY A 152 1.08 -25.29 2.09
C GLY A 152 -0.44 -25.22 2.31
N ARG A 153 -0.92 -24.30 3.16
CA ARG A 153 -2.36 -24.05 3.36
C ARG A 153 -2.95 -23.19 2.27
N MET A 154 -2.14 -22.23 1.77
CA MET A 154 -2.39 -21.41 0.60
C MET A 154 -1.28 -21.62 -0.41
N ASP A 155 -1.52 -21.23 -1.67
CA ASP A 155 -0.58 -21.47 -2.76
C ASP A 155 0.08 -20.17 -3.24
N VAL A 156 -0.65 -19.04 -3.18
CA VAL A 156 -0.18 -17.76 -3.71
C VAL A 156 -0.84 -16.58 -2.99
N THR A 157 -0.12 -15.46 -2.90
CA THR A 157 -0.65 -14.13 -2.59
C THR A 157 -0.07 -13.11 -3.57
N ILE A 158 -0.83 -12.06 -3.90
CA ILE A 158 -0.31 -10.93 -4.67
C ILE A 158 0.01 -9.79 -3.72
N GLN A 159 1.29 -9.42 -3.67
CA GLN A 159 1.77 -8.41 -2.71
C GLN A 159 2.70 -7.41 -3.38
N SER A 160 2.83 -6.25 -2.74
CA SER A 160 3.92 -5.32 -3.05
C SER A 160 5.26 -6.02 -2.93
N VAL A 161 6.11 -5.87 -3.95
CA VAL A 161 7.48 -6.43 -3.96
C VAL A 161 8.26 -6.01 -2.72
N ALA A 162 8.17 -4.72 -2.35
CA ALA A 162 8.90 -4.18 -1.20
C ALA A 162 8.41 -4.78 0.12
N VAL A 163 7.08 -4.83 0.34
CA VAL A 163 6.49 -5.39 1.57
C VAL A 163 6.77 -6.88 1.68
N ALA A 164 6.52 -7.64 0.60
CA ALA A 164 6.77 -9.08 0.61
C ALA A 164 8.24 -9.39 0.85
N GLY A 165 9.15 -8.72 0.14
CA GLY A 165 10.59 -8.90 0.29
C GLY A 165 11.08 -8.60 1.70
N GLN A 166 10.59 -7.53 2.31
CA GLN A 166 10.96 -7.19 3.69
C GLN A 166 10.41 -8.22 4.69
N LYS A 167 9.11 -8.55 4.62
CA LYS A 167 8.51 -9.55 5.52
C LYS A 167 9.16 -10.93 5.40
N ILE A 168 9.55 -11.34 4.21
CA ILE A 168 10.29 -12.58 3.99
C ILE A 168 11.69 -12.50 4.64
N ARG A 169 12.42 -11.39 4.49
CA ARG A 169 13.74 -11.21 5.12
C ARG A 169 13.70 -11.15 6.65
N GLU A 170 12.66 -10.53 7.21
CA GLU A 170 12.44 -10.40 8.66
C GLU A 170 12.00 -11.72 9.31
N SER A 171 11.58 -12.69 8.51
CA SER A 171 11.09 -14.00 8.95
C SER A 171 12.08 -15.12 8.62
N SER A 172 11.86 -16.31 9.17
CA SER A 172 12.59 -17.54 8.79
C SER A 172 12.10 -18.16 7.47
N LEU A 173 11.34 -17.41 6.64
CA LEU A 173 10.68 -17.94 5.44
C LEU A 173 11.46 -17.69 4.13
N GLY A 174 12.66 -17.12 4.21
CA GLY A 174 13.46 -16.73 3.04
C GLY A 174 13.83 -17.88 2.11
N ASP A 175 14.07 -19.06 2.66
CA ASP A 175 14.40 -20.27 1.88
C ASP A 175 13.14 -20.91 1.29
N ASP A 176 12.00 -20.77 1.93
CA ASP A 176 10.73 -21.37 1.55
C ASP A 176 10.00 -20.57 0.44
N LEU A 177 10.05 -19.26 0.51
CA LEU A 177 9.23 -18.38 -0.31
C LEU A 177 10.07 -17.60 -1.33
N ARG A 178 9.42 -17.21 -2.42
CA ARG A 178 9.95 -16.21 -3.34
C ARG A 178 8.88 -15.33 -3.95
N VAL A 179 9.29 -14.11 -4.29
CA VAL A 179 8.51 -13.19 -5.12
C VAL A 179 8.83 -13.50 -6.57
N LEU A 180 7.79 -13.71 -7.39
CA LEU A 180 7.95 -13.96 -8.82
C LEU A 180 8.28 -12.67 -9.59
N PRO A 181 8.98 -12.75 -10.75
CA PRO A 181 9.42 -11.56 -11.48
C PRO A 181 8.28 -10.82 -12.18
N ASN A 182 7.20 -11.52 -12.52
CA ASN A 182 6.11 -10.95 -13.31
C ASN A 182 5.17 -10.09 -12.45
N THR A 183 4.76 -8.94 -12.99
CA THR A 183 3.81 -8.05 -12.34
C THR A 183 2.37 -8.38 -12.70
N TYR A 184 1.47 -8.26 -11.74
CA TYR A 184 0.02 -8.36 -11.90
C TYR A 184 -0.68 -6.99 -11.90
N GLY A 185 0.10 -5.92 -11.95
CA GLY A 185 -0.33 -4.55 -11.96
C GLY A 185 0.37 -3.70 -10.91
N SER A 186 -0.12 -2.50 -10.73
CA SER A 186 0.41 -1.57 -9.72
C SER A 186 -0.69 -1.01 -8.83
N MET A 187 -0.30 -0.57 -7.63
CA MET A 187 -1.13 0.27 -6.77
C MET A 187 -0.69 1.72 -6.93
N ALA A 188 -1.54 2.52 -7.53
CA ALA A 188 -1.37 3.95 -7.63
C ALA A 188 -1.88 4.63 -6.36
N PHE A 189 -0.97 5.19 -5.55
CA PHE A 189 -1.31 5.86 -4.31
C PHE A 189 -1.55 7.34 -4.53
N THR A 190 -2.70 7.79 -4.06
CA THR A 190 -3.10 9.20 -4.03
C THR A 190 -3.29 9.66 -2.59
N MET A 191 -3.29 10.96 -2.38
CA MET A 191 -3.72 11.56 -1.12
C MET A 191 -5.24 11.46 -1.00
N LEU A 192 -5.74 10.79 0.03
CA LEU A 192 -7.16 10.81 0.37
C LEU A 192 -7.39 11.70 1.58
N VAL A 193 -8.25 12.69 1.43
CA VAL A 193 -8.60 13.64 2.49
C VAL A 193 -10.04 13.43 2.92
N SER A 194 -10.30 13.45 4.22
CA SER A 194 -11.65 13.34 4.77
C SER A 194 -12.57 14.45 4.21
N LYS A 195 -13.78 14.10 3.77
CA LYS A 195 -14.81 15.10 3.40
C LYS A 195 -15.22 15.99 4.57
N LYS A 196 -14.80 15.66 5.80
CA LYS A 196 -15.04 16.46 7.00
C LYS A 196 -13.93 17.47 7.30
N MET A 197 -12.83 17.43 6.56
CA MET A 197 -11.72 18.37 6.72
C MET A 197 -12.11 19.70 6.08
N PRO A 198 -12.11 20.82 6.84
CA PRO A 198 -12.29 22.14 6.26
C PRO A 198 -11.15 22.47 5.27
N GLY A 199 -11.47 23.05 4.13
CA GLY A 199 -10.46 23.44 3.13
C GLY A 199 -9.84 22.27 2.36
N ALA A 200 -10.45 21.09 2.35
CA ALA A 200 -9.94 19.91 1.66
C ALA A 200 -9.65 20.15 0.17
N ASP A 201 -10.53 20.89 -0.53
CA ASP A 201 -10.36 21.18 -1.96
C ASP A 201 -9.13 22.06 -2.23
N ASP A 202 -8.94 23.13 -1.45
CA ASP A 202 -7.79 24.02 -1.56
C ASP A 202 -6.48 23.29 -1.22
N PHE A 203 -6.51 22.45 -0.19
CA PHE A 203 -5.36 21.63 0.17
C PHE A 203 -5.00 20.66 -0.95
N LEU A 204 -5.97 19.90 -1.47
CA LEU A 204 -5.74 18.93 -2.55
C LEU A 204 -5.23 19.61 -3.82
N LYS A 205 -5.75 20.81 -4.15
CA LYS A 205 -5.25 21.56 -5.30
C LYS A 205 -3.78 21.92 -5.14
N LYS A 206 -3.38 22.51 -4.00
CA LYS A 206 -1.98 22.85 -3.73
C LYS A 206 -1.08 21.63 -3.71
N PHE A 207 -1.58 20.52 -3.17
CA PHE A 207 -0.86 19.25 -3.15
C PHE A 207 -0.66 18.69 -4.56
N ASP A 208 -1.70 18.71 -5.41
CA ASP A 208 -1.60 18.26 -6.79
C ASP A 208 -0.63 19.12 -7.61
N ASP A 209 -0.72 20.46 -7.49
CA ASP A 209 0.17 21.39 -8.17
C ASP A 209 1.64 21.11 -7.79
N LEU A 210 1.93 20.89 -6.50
CA LEU A 210 3.28 20.53 -6.02
C LEU A 210 3.75 19.18 -6.56
N VAL A 211 2.89 18.15 -6.54
CA VAL A 211 3.27 16.83 -7.03
C VAL A 211 3.57 16.84 -8.52
N VAL A 212 2.81 17.62 -9.31
CA VAL A 212 3.08 17.82 -10.75
C VAL A 212 4.43 18.50 -10.93
N GLU A 213 4.69 19.63 -10.26
CA GLU A 213 5.97 20.33 -10.28
C GLU A 213 7.14 19.37 -10.00
N MET A 214 7.06 18.60 -8.91
CA MET A 214 8.11 17.69 -8.49
C MET A 214 8.27 16.46 -9.41
N LYS A 215 7.27 16.11 -10.18
CA LYS A 215 7.38 15.09 -11.23
C LYS A 215 8.10 15.65 -12.46
N ASP A 216 7.74 16.85 -12.85
CA ASP A 216 8.28 17.50 -14.07
C ASP A 216 9.76 17.83 -13.91
N ASP A 217 10.22 18.22 -12.72
CA ASP A 217 11.62 18.49 -12.42
C ASP A 217 12.42 17.25 -11.95
N GLY A 218 11.76 16.09 -11.76
CA GLY A 218 12.36 14.84 -11.32
C GLY A 218 12.64 14.74 -9.82
N SER A 219 12.40 15.78 -9.03
CA SER A 219 12.73 15.83 -7.60
C SER A 219 11.90 14.84 -6.76
N LEU A 220 10.68 14.49 -7.20
CA LEU A 220 9.87 13.47 -6.54
C LEU A 220 10.54 12.09 -6.60
N ALA A 221 11.08 11.71 -7.76
CA ALA A 221 11.77 10.43 -7.93
C ALA A 221 13.04 10.35 -7.06
N ILE A 222 13.81 11.42 -7.01
CA ILE A 222 15.01 11.53 -6.15
C ILE A 222 14.63 11.41 -4.67
N LEU A 223 13.57 12.08 -4.23
CA LEU A 223 13.09 11.99 -2.86
C LEU A 223 12.66 10.56 -2.50
N ILE A 224 11.91 9.90 -3.37
CA ILE A 224 11.46 8.52 -3.16
C ILE A 224 12.65 7.57 -3.04
N GLU A 225 13.66 7.68 -3.92
CA GLU A 225 14.87 6.86 -3.85
C GLU A 225 15.66 7.09 -2.54
N LYS A 226 15.78 8.34 -2.10
CA LYS A 226 16.40 8.65 -0.81
C LYS A 226 15.66 8.00 0.38
N LEU A 227 14.32 8.03 0.35
CA LEU A 227 13.50 7.42 1.41
C LEU A 227 13.52 5.88 1.40
N ARG A 228 13.80 5.26 0.26
CA ARG A 228 13.98 3.80 0.14
C ARG A 228 15.32 3.32 0.68
N SER A 229 16.33 4.18 0.66
CA SER A 229 17.70 3.86 1.05
C SER A 229 17.98 4.04 2.55
N ASN A 230 17.06 4.65 3.29
CA ASN A 230 17.10 4.85 4.74
C ASN A 230 16.29 3.76 5.46
#